data_c2129e51b859c566356cae5a24f2ca8a
#
_entry.id   c2129e51b859c566356cae5a24f2ca8a
#
_cell.length_a   1.000
_cell.length_b   1.000
_cell.length_c   1.000
_cell.angle_alpha   90.00
_cell.angle_beta   90.00
_cell.angle_gamma   90.00
#
_symmetry.space_group_name_H-M   'P 1'
#
loop_
_entity.id
_entity.type
_entity.pdbx_description
1 polymer ?
#
loop_
_entity_poly.entity_id
_entity_poly.type
_entity_poly.pdbx_seq_one_letter_code
_entity_poly.pdbx_strand_id
1 'polypeptide(L)'
;MKNLIGSVLLSTAVFACAVTGLQAQNSLTIEQVKDGLYTISGSGGNVGVRVTTEGVILIDDKFPRNFEEIQELVAQVSDQPVKYVLNTHHHGDHSGGNIEYINISEIIAHQNARDNMVRGNQDAPPRLVFTDQTAIYLGGVEVRAFYMGRGHTNGDAVIYFPDLQTVHGGDLLHTIAPFIDYANGGSSKGWVSTMNNILSLDFDTAIPGHGAVMSRSDVIAFRNQMEAVRQRMADLIRSGMPRTDASERIQTEELSWTMAPDGLFMQRSIPGFYDEKAAEVGR
;
A
#
# COMPACT_ATOMS: atom_id res chain seq x y z
N MET A 1 -52.99 68.20 20.46
CA MET A 1 -52.98 66.79 20.80
C MET A 1 -52.80 65.97 19.50
N LYS A 2 -51.65 65.58 19.15
CA LYS A 2 -51.35 64.82 17.93
C LYS A 2 -50.49 63.60 18.36
N ASN A 3 -51.08 62.44 18.24
CA ASN A 3 -50.43 61.15 18.49
C ASN A 3 -49.56 60.79 17.31
N LEU A 4 -48.24 60.60 17.55
CA LEU A 4 -47.32 59.96 16.63
C LEU A 4 -47.19 58.48 17.02
N ILE A 5 -47.62 57.60 16.12
CA ILE A 5 -47.39 56.15 16.20
C ILE A 5 -46.12 55.86 15.43
N GLY A 6 -45.10 55.49 16.15
CA GLY A 6 -43.85 55.06 15.54
C GLY A 6 -43.88 53.55 15.18
N SER A 7 -43.79 53.26 13.91
CA SER A 7 -43.63 51.87 13.41
C SER A 7 -42.19 51.39 13.56
N VAL A 8 -42.02 50.37 14.37
CA VAL A 8 -40.73 49.64 14.47
C VAL A 8 -40.71 48.55 13.39
N LEU A 9 -39.84 48.70 12.41
CA LEU A 9 -39.51 47.68 11.41
C LEU A 9 -38.48 46.72 12.02
N LEU A 10 -38.94 45.50 12.30
CA LEU A 10 -38.08 44.40 12.75
C LEU A 10 -37.46 43.74 11.51
N SER A 11 -36.19 44.03 11.24
CA SER A 11 -35.44 43.34 10.17
C SER A 11 -34.91 42.00 10.69
N THR A 12 -35.53 40.91 10.24
CA THR A 12 -35.04 39.55 10.44
C THR A 12 -33.90 39.28 9.45
N ALA A 13 -32.65 39.35 9.93
CA ALA A 13 -31.47 38.84 9.18
C ALA A 13 -31.47 37.32 9.23
N VAL A 14 -31.78 36.70 8.10
CA VAL A 14 -31.59 35.25 7.91
C VAL A 14 -30.11 35.01 7.71
N PHE A 15 -29.44 34.47 8.73
CA PHE A 15 -28.09 33.93 8.62
C PHE A 15 -28.17 32.60 7.86
N ALA A 16 -27.87 32.62 6.56
CA ALA A 16 -27.57 31.41 5.80
C ALA A 16 -26.18 30.93 6.24
N CYS A 17 -26.12 29.99 7.17
CA CYS A 17 -24.90 29.22 7.43
C CYS A 17 -24.58 28.40 6.18
N ALA A 18 -23.61 28.87 5.41
CA ALA A 18 -22.98 28.08 4.36
C ALA A 18 -22.21 26.93 5.05
N VAL A 19 -22.77 25.73 4.99
CA VAL A 19 -22.04 24.50 5.29
C VAL A 19 -21.15 24.22 4.07
N THR A 20 -20.08 24.97 3.94
CA THR A 20 -18.97 24.70 3.02
C THR A 20 -17.77 24.34 3.87
N GLY A 21 -17.38 23.08 3.86
CA GLY A 21 -16.08 22.75 4.36
C GLY A 21 -15.97 21.52 5.23
N LEU A 22 -16.33 20.33 4.72
CA LEU A 22 -15.80 19.06 5.25
C LEU A 22 -15.72 17.95 4.18
N GLN A 23 -15.38 18.29 2.93
CA GLN A 23 -15.14 17.31 1.88
C GLN A 23 -13.82 17.49 1.14
N ALA A 24 -12.83 18.12 1.75
CA ALA A 24 -11.48 18.28 1.19
C ALA A 24 -10.47 17.39 1.93
N GLN A 25 -10.87 16.21 2.42
CA GLN A 25 -9.94 15.21 2.96
C GLN A 25 -10.15 13.91 2.21
N ASN A 26 -9.19 13.64 1.29
CA ASN A 26 -8.93 12.33 0.69
C ASN A 26 -9.71 11.95 -0.58
N SER A 27 -9.93 12.86 -1.51
CA SER A 27 -10.30 12.45 -2.88
C SER A 27 -9.16 11.63 -3.48
N LEU A 28 -9.49 10.50 -4.09
CA LEU A 28 -8.54 9.70 -4.84
C LEU A 28 -8.19 10.41 -6.16
N THR A 29 -6.99 10.17 -6.67
CA THR A 29 -6.56 10.68 -7.97
C THR A 29 -6.03 9.54 -8.82
N ILE A 30 -6.30 9.58 -10.14
CA ILE A 30 -5.77 8.63 -11.09
C ILE A 30 -4.72 9.31 -11.97
N GLU A 31 -3.55 8.68 -12.10
CA GLU A 31 -2.44 9.18 -12.91
C GLU A 31 -1.90 8.08 -13.81
N GLN A 32 -1.52 8.43 -15.03
CA GLN A 32 -0.92 7.49 -15.97
C GLN A 32 0.54 7.21 -15.61
N VAL A 33 0.90 5.94 -15.47
CA VAL A 33 2.28 5.47 -15.21
C VAL A 33 2.95 5.10 -16.52
N LYS A 34 2.28 4.29 -17.34
CA LYS A 34 2.69 3.87 -18.69
C LYS A 34 1.44 3.77 -19.56
N ASP A 35 1.60 3.48 -20.86
CA ASP A 35 0.45 3.29 -21.75
C ASP A 35 -0.44 2.13 -21.26
N GLY A 36 -1.72 2.42 -21.02
CA GLY A 36 -2.69 1.47 -20.49
C GLY A 36 -2.41 1.00 -19.04
N LEU A 37 -1.51 1.65 -18.31
CA LEU A 37 -1.26 1.40 -16.88
C LEU A 37 -1.33 2.71 -16.10
N TYR A 38 -2.18 2.73 -15.08
CA TYR A 38 -2.43 3.88 -14.22
C TYR A 38 -2.25 3.49 -12.75
N THR A 39 -2.09 4.50 -11.90
CA THR A 39 -2.15 4.34 -10.44
C THR A 39 -3.22 5.24 -9.84
N ILE A 40 -4.00 4.72 -8.89
CA ILE A 40 -4.93 5.50 -8.08
C ILE A 40 -4.29 5.70 -6.72
N SER A 41 -3.98 6.93 -6.38
CA SER A 41 -3.40 7.34 -5.10
C SER A 41 -4.42 8.05 -4.20
N GLY A 42 -4.04 8.35 -2.95
CA GLY A 42 -4.88 9.01 -1.94
C GLY A 42 -4.97 8.18 -0.66
N SER A 43 -6.14 8.15 -0.01
CA SER A 43 -6.32 7.39 1.24
C SER A 43 -6.10 5.90 1.04
N GLY A 44 -5.26 5.28 1.88
CA GLY A 44 -4.86 3.87 1.76
C GLY A 44 -3.76 3.63 0.75
N GLY A 45 -3.49 2.36 0.44
CA GLY A 45 -2.45 1.96 -0.50
C GLY A 45 -2.74 2.37 -1.95
N ASN A 46 -1.73 2.45 -2.78
CA ASN A 46 -1.88 2.71 -4.22
C ASN A 46 -2.55 1.53 -4.91
N VAL A 47 -3.50 1.83 -5.82
CA VAL A 47 -4.14 0.83 -6.67
C VAL A 47 -3.55 0.93 -8.08
N GLY A 48 -3.05 -0.18 -8.61
CA GLY A 48 -2.68 -0.28 -10.02
C GLY A 48 -3.92 -0.54 -10.87
N VAL A 49 -4.03 0.11 -12.03
CA VAL A 49 -5.12 -0.07 -12.99
C VAL A 49 -4.53 -0.44 -14.34
N ARG A 50 -4.60 -1.71 -14.71
CA ARG A 50 -4.17 -2.20 -16.02
C ARG A 50 -5.38 -2.32 -16.96
N VAL A 51 -5.46 -1.43 -17.93
CA VAL A 51 -6.51 -1.43 -18.93
C VAL A 51 -6.16 -2.40 -20.06
N THR A 52 -7.14 -3.18 -20.51
CA THR A 52 -7.03 -4.08 -21.66
C THR A 52 -8.26 -3.96 -22.56
N THR A 53 -8.25 -4.60 -23.73
CA THR A 53 -9.41 -4.58 -24.66
C THR A 53 -10.58 -5.44 -24.18
N GLU A 54 -10.40 -6.30 -23.15
CA GLU A 54 -11.42 -7.25 -22.69
C GLU A 54 -11.84 -7.02 -21.25
N GLY A 55 -11.22 -6.08 -20.53
CA GLY A 55 -11.48 -5.78 -19.14
C GLY A 55 -10.36 -5.01 -18.49
N VAL A 56 -10.56 -4.66 -17.23
CA VAL A 56 -9.57 -4.03 -16.36
C VAL A 56 -9.09 -5.02 -15.31
N ILE A 57 -7.79 -5.00 -15.03
CA ILE A 57 -7.16 -5.71 -13.91
C ILE A 57 -6.75 -4.66 -12.88
N LEU A 58 -7.28 -4.73 -11.67
CA LEU A 58 -6.84 -3.93 -10.53
C LEU A 58 -5.74 -4.65 -9.75
N ILE A 59 -4.80 -3.90 -9.24
CA ILE A 59 -3.83 -4.33 -8.24
C ILE A 59 -4.17 -3.58 -6.97
N ASP A 60 -4.67 -4.32 -5.97
CA ASP A 60 -5.29 -3.84 -4.74
C ASP A 60 -6.63 -3.08 -4.98
N ASP A 61 -7.37 -2.80 -3.91
CA ASP A 61 -8.71 -2.20 -3.98
C ASP A 61 -9.05 -1.28 -2.80
N LYS A 62 -8.05 -0.94 -1.98
CA LYS A 62 -8.18 -0.04 -0.82
C LYS A 62 -9.22 -0.52 0.22
N PHE A 63 -10.06 0.39 0.67
CA PHE A 63 -11.13 0.15 1.64
C PHE A 63 -12.49 0.04 0.95
N PRO A 64 -13.52 -0.60 1.56
CA PRO A 64 -14.87 -0.68 0.98
C PRO A 64 -15.45 0.71 0.61
N ARG A 65 -15.21 1.72 1.44
CA ARG A 65 -15.68 3.09 1.20
C ARG A 65 -15.11 3.76 -0.06
N ASN A 66 -14.04 3.21 -0.63
CA ASN A 66 -13.41 3.76 -1.83
C ASN A 66 -13.94 3.14 -3.13
N PHE A 67 -14.79 2.11 -3.05
CA PHE A 67 -15.26 1.36 -4.22
C PHE A 67 -15.86 2.25 -5.30
N GLU A 68 -16.86 3.08 -4.97
CA GLU A 68 -17.54 3.94 -5.96
C GLU A 68 -16.54 4.92 -6.61
N GLU A 69 -15.67 5.55 -5.81
CA GLU A 69 -14.68 6.49 -6.32
C GLU A 69 -13.65 5.80 -7.22
N ILE A 70 -13.21 4.57 -6.89
CA ILE A 70 -12.34 3.77 -7.76
C ILE A 70 -13.04 3.45 -9.08
N GLN A 71 -14.32 3.04 -9.05
CA GLN A 71 -15.07 2.77 -10.28
C GLN A 71 -15.21 4.03 -11.16
N GLU A 72 -15.48 5.18 -10.58
CA GLU A 72 -15.55 6.47 -11.28
C GLU A 72 -14.21 6.85 -11.93
N LEU A 73 -13.09 6.62 -11.24
CA LEU A 73 -11.76 6.88 -11.77
C LEU A 73 -11.37 5.88 -12.87
N VAL A 74 -11.70 4.61 -12.72
CA VAL A 74 -11.51 3.60 -13.77
C VAL A 74 -12.30 3.95 -15.02
N ALA A 75 -13.54 4.43 -14.87
CA ALA A 75 -14.40 4.85 -16.00
C ALA A 75 -13.83 6.04 -16.80
N GLN A 76 -12.91 6.83 -16.24
CA GLN A 76 -12.23 7.90 -16.98
C GLN A 76 -11.19 7.38 -17.98
N VAL A 77 -10.70 6.14 -17.81
CA VAL A 77 -9.62 5.55 -18.60
C VAL A 77 -10.01 4.28 -19.36
N SER A 78 -11.19 3.70 -19.04
CA SER A 78 -11.70 2.49 -19.69
C SER A 78 -13.21 2.41 -19.58
N ASP A 79 -13.88 1.94 -20.64
CA ASP A 79 -15.29 1.56 -20.65
C ASP A 79 -15.52 0.09 -20.29
N GLN A 80 -14.43 -0.66 -20.07
CA GLN A 80 -14.46 -2.08 -19.75
C GLN A 80 -14.63 -2.32 -18.24
N PRO A 81 -15.34 -3.38 -17.83
CA PRO A 81 -15.51 -3.71 -16.41
C PRO A 81 -14.21 -4.24 -15.80
N VAL A 82 -14.09 -4.08 -14.48
CA VAL A 82 -13.05 -4.77 -13.69
C VAL A 82 -13.32 -6.27 -13.70
N LYS A 83 -12.40 -7.05 -14.24
CA LYS A 83 -12.49 -8.51 -14.34
C LYS A 83 -11.71 -9.22 -13.25
N TYR A 84 -10.56 -8.66 -12.87
CA TYR A 84 -9.66 -9.25 -11.89
C TYR A 84 -9.21 -8.21 -10.89
N VAL A 85 -9.04 -8.63 -9.64
CA VAL A 85 -8.33 -7.91 -8.58
C VAL A 85 -7.19 -8.81 -8.10
N LEU A 86 -5.97 -8.31 -8.13
CA LEU A 86 -4.78 -8.97 -7.56
C LEU A 86 -4.43 -8.26 -6.25
N ASN A 87 -4.63 -8.88 -5.10
CA ASN A 87 -4.19 -8.31 -3.85
C ASN A 87 -2.69 -8.55 -3.63
N THR A 88 -1.95 -7.49 -3.34
CA THR A 88 -0.53 -7.57 -3.00
C THR A 88 -0.32 -8.21 -1.64
N HIS A 89 -1.16 -7.90 -0.66
CA HIS A 89 -1.14 -8.49 0.68
C HIS A 89 -2.49 -8.30 1.41
N HIS A 90 -2.57 -8.65 2.69
CA HIS A 90 -3.84 -8.76 3.42
C HIS A 90 -4.28 -7.51 4.18
N HIS A 91 -3.49 -6.42 4.24
CA HIS A 91 -3.89 -5.24 5.00
C HIS A 91 -5.12 -4.54 4.39
N GLY A 92 -5.96 -4.00 5.28
CA GLY A 92 -7.28 -3.50 4.90
C GLY A 92 -7.27 -2.29 3.97
N ASP A 93 -6.18 -1.57 3.89
CA ASP A 93 -6.01 -0.45 2.95
C ASP A 93 -5.50 -0.89 1.56
N HIS A 94 -5.34 -2.20 1.35
CA HIS A 94 -5.01 -2.85 0.09
C HIS A 94 -6.07 -3.85 -0.38
N SER A 95 -6.70 -4.56 0.55
CA SER A 95 -7.63 -5.66 0.26
C SER A 95 -8.99 -5.54 0.95
N GLY A 96 -9.24 -4.42 1.62
CA GLY A 96 -10.53 -4.21 2.31
C GLY A 96 -11.70 -4.05 1.36
N GLY A 97 -11.46 -3.55 0.14
CA GLY A 97 -12.46 -3.41 -0.92
C GLY A 97 -12.92 -4.73 -1.52
N ASN A 98 -12.26 -5.86 -1.23
CA ASN A 98 -12.63 -7.19 -1.73
C ASN A 98 -14.13 -7.50 -1.60
N ILE A 99 -14.77 -7.04 -0.52
CA ILE A 99 -16.19 -7.29 -0.27
C ILE A 99 -17.10 -6.73 -1.38
N GLU A 100 -16.69 -5.64 -2.01
CA GLU A 100 -17.42 -5.01 -3.11
C GLU A 100 -17.16 -5.73 -4.45
N TYR A 101 -15.96 -6.31 -4.62
CA TYR A 101 -15.55 -6.96 -5.86
C TYR A 101 -15.86 -8.46 -5.92
N ILE A 102 -15.99 -9.17 -4.78
CA ILE A 102 -16.01 -10.65 -4.71
C ILE A 102 -17.14 -11.32 -5.53
N ASN A 103 -18.18 -10.59 -5.89
CA ASN A 103 -19.30 -11.07 -6.67
C ASN A 103 -19.34 -10.56 -8.13
N ILE A 104 -18.44 -9.65 -8.50
CA ILE A 104 -18.39 -9.03 -9.84
C ILE A 104 -17.04 -9.22 -10.53
N SER A 105 -16.00 -9.60 -9.80
CA SER A 105 -14.64 -9.81 -10.29
C SER A 105 -14.03 -11.05 -9.67
N GLU A 106 -13.01 -11.61 -10.32
CA GLU A 106 -12.20 -12.68 -9.74
C GLU A 106 -11.07 -12.06 -8.91
N ILE A 107 -11.01 -12.38 -7.61
CA ILE A 107 -9.98 -11.88 -6.71
C ILE A 107 -8.94 -12.96 -6.47
N ILE A 108 -7.67 -12.60 -6.66
CA ILE A 108 -6.51 -13.51 -6.57
C ILE A 108 -5.51 -12.92 -5.56
N ALA A 109 -4.99 -13.76 -4.66
CA ALA A 109 -3.93 -13.37 -3.72
C ALA A 109 -2.96 -14.53 -3.48
N HIS A 110 -1.82 -14.24 -2.86
CA HIS A 110 -0.98 -15.30 -2.32
C HIS A 110 -1.70 -16.07 -1.21
N GLN A 111 -1.48 -17.39 -1.10
CA GLN A 111 -2.12 -18.25 -0.10
C GLN A 111 -1.99 -17.69 1.33
N ASN A 112 -0.78 -17.23 1.72
CA ASN A 112 -0.57 -16.68 3.06
C ASN A 112 -1.34 -15.37 3.29
N ALA A 113 -1.52 -14.51 2.26
CA ALA A 113 -2.32 -13.31 2.39
C ALA A 113 -3.79 -13.68 2.68
N ARG A 114 -4.34 -14.64 1.94
CA ARG A 114 -5.67 -15.18 2.22
C ARG A 114 -5.78 -15.77 3.64
N ASP A 115 -4.79 -16.55 4.07
CA ASP A 115 -4.79 -17.15 5.41
C ASP A 115 -4.74 -16.09 6.51
N ASN A 116 -4.00 -14.99 6.30
CA ASN A 116 -3.98 -13.83 7.19
C ASN A 116 -5.35 -13.14 7.24
N MET A 117 -6.02 -12.94 6.09
CA MET A 117 -7.38 -12.39 6.02
C MET A 117 -8.37 -13.25 6.81
N VAL A 118 -8.35 -14.57 6.60
CA VAL A 118 -9.23 -15.52 7.33
C VAL A 118 -8.95 -15.47 8.83
N ARG A 119 -7.68 -15.50 9.24
CA ARG A 119 -7.30 -15.42 10.66
C ARG A 119 -7.72 -14.10 11.30
N GLY A 120 -7.64 -13.00 10.55
CA GLY A 120 -8.05 -11.65 10.96
C GLY A 120 -9.56 -11.41 10.88
N ASN A 121 -10.37 -12.41 10.48
CA ASN A 121 -11.81 -12.28 10.21
C ASN A 121 -12.12 -11.13 9.23
N GLN A 122 -11.27 -10.93 8.24
CA GLN A 122 -11.50 -9.95 7.17
C GLN A 122 -12.59 -10.45 6.23
N ASP A 123 -13.46 -9.54 5.78
CA ASP A 123 -14.52 -9.87 4.84
C ASP A 123 -13.96 -10.26 3.47
N ALA A 124 -14.68 -11.16 2.77
CA ALA A 124 -14.43 -11.56 1.39
C ALA A 124 -12.97 -11.99 1.07
N PRO A 125 -12.37 -12.93 1.82
CA PRO A 125 -11.06 -13.45 1.45
C PRO A 125 -11.09 -14.06 0.05
N PRO A 126 -10.05 -13.85 -0.79
CA PRO A 126 -9.98 -14.32 -2.17
C PRO A 126 -10.30 -15.82 -2.31
N ARG A 127 -11.04 -16.19 -3.37
CA ARG A 127 -11.37 -17.59 -3.69
C ARG A 127 -10.27 -18.26 -4.50
N LEU A 128 -9.48 -17.49 -5.24
CA LEU A 128 -8.35 -17.95 -6.04
C LEU A 128 -7.04 -17.57 -5.35
N VAL A 129 -6.13 -18.54 -5.25
CA VAL A 129 -4.83 -18.33 -4.61
C VAL A 129 -3.71 -18.94 -5.43
N PHE A 130 -2.50 -18.42 -5.22
CA PHE A 130 -1.26 -19.00 -5.71
C PHE A 130 -0.23 -19.12 -4.58
N THR A 131 0.81 -19.95 -4.76
CA THR A 131 1.91 -20.13 -3.78
C THR A 131 3.22 -19.56 -4.26
N ASP A 132 3.56 -19.73 -5.54
CA ASP A 132 4.82 -19.28 -6.10
C ASP A 132 4.60 -18.17 -7.12
N GLN A 133 3.77 -18.44 -8.12
CA GLN A 133 3.44 -17.49 -9.17
C GLN A 133 2.13 -17.83 -9.86
N THR A 134 1.55 -16.82 -10.49
CA THR A 134 0.42 -16.97 -11.41
C THR A 134 0.49 -15.91 -12.49
N ALA A 135 -0.29 -16.07 -13.56
CA ALA A 135 -0.42 -15.09 -14.62
C ALA A 135 -1.88 -14.95 -15.05
N ILE A 136 -2.27 -13.73 -15.41
CA ILE A 136 -3.54 -13.42 -16.05
C ILE A 136 -3.23 -13.00 -17.49
N TYR A 137 -3.94 -13.60 -18.44
CA TYR A 137 -3.93 -13.20 -19.85
C TYR A 137 -5.31 -12.63 -20.18
N LEU A 138 -5.38 -11.35 -20.50
CA LEU A 138 -6.63 -10.64 -20.76
C LEU A 138 -6.41 -9.59 -21.86
N GLY A 139 -7.21 -9.64 -22.94
CA GLY A 139 -7.15 -8.67 -24.03
C GLY A 139 -5.76 -8.50 -24.67
N GLY A 140 -5.00 -9.58 -24.78
CA GLY A 140 -3.64 -9.57 -25.34
C GLY A 140 -2.55 -9.13 -24.36
N VAL A 141 -2.88 -8.84 -23.12
CA VAL A 141 -1.96 -8.42 -22.07
C VAL A 141 -1.66 -9.57 -21.12
N GLU A 142 -0.41 -9.69 -20.70
CA GLU A 142 0.04 -10.59 -19.63
C GLU A 142 0.34 -9.79 -18.36
N VAL A 143 -0.23 -10.20 -17.23
CA VAL A 143 0.09 -9.69 -15.89
C VAL A 143 0.52 -10.86 -15.03
N ARG A 144 1.72 -10.80 -14.45
CA ARG A 144 2.27 -11.86 -13.59
C ARG A 144 2.23 -11.44 -12.13
N ALA A 145 1.88 -12.36 -11.26
CA ALA A 145 2.02 -12.21 -9.81
C ALA A 145 3.03 -13.24 -9.28
N PHE A 146 3.97 -12.78 -8.45
CA PHE A 146 5.02 -13.61 -7.86
C PHE A 146 5.00 -13.49 -6.34
N TYR A 147 5.23 -14.61 -5.66
CA TYR A 147 5.71 -14.62 -4.29
C TYR A 147 7.24 -14.69 -4.32
N MET A 148 7.90 -13.59 -4.00
CA MET A 148 9.37 -13.50 -4.05
C MET A 148 10.04 -13.64 -2.68
N GLY A 149 9.25 -13.95 -1.66
CA GLY A 149 9.65 -14.05 -0.28
C GLY A 149 8.87 -13.09 0.62
N ARG A 150 9.04 -13.23 1.92
CA ARG A 150 8.40 -12.37 2.90
C ARG A 150 9.19 -11.07 3.10
N GLY A 151 8.52 -10.02 3.50
CA GLY A 151 9.13 -8.75 3.82
C GLY A 151 8.26 -7.96 4.77
N HIS A 152 7.30 -7.24 4.23
CA HIS A 152 6.27 -6.53 4.97
C HIS A 152 5.36 -7.48 5.76
N THR A 153 4.91 -8.56 5.09
CA THR A 153 4.18 -9.70 5.68
C THR A 153 4.79 -11.02 5.20
N ASN A 154 4.13 -12.15 5.48
CA ASN A 154 4.51 -13.45 4.89
C ASN A 154 3.74 -13.76 3.60
N GLY A 155 2.84 -12.88 3.15
CA GLY A 155 1.96 -13.11 2.01
C GLY A 155 2.10 -12.04 0.92
N ASP A 156 3.23 -11.33 0.87
CA ASP A 156 3.46 -10.24 -0.07
C ASP A 156 3.60 -10.76 -1.51
N ALA A 157 2.81 -10.21 -2.42
CA ALA A 157 2.89 -10.49 -3.85
C ALA A 157 3.46 -9.29 -4.61
N VAL A 158 4.30 -9.58 -5.59
CA VAL A 158 4.83 -8.62 -6.56
C VAL A 158 4.13 -8.83 -7.88
N ILE A 159 3.51 -7.77 -8.40
CA ILE A 159 2.82 -7.82 -9.68
C ILE A 159 3.73 -7.21 -10.73
N TYR A 160 3.95 -7.95 -11.82
CA TYR A 160 4.84 -7.56 -12.91
C TYR A 160 4.07 -7.44 -14.23
N PHE A 161 4.32 -6.35 -14.93
CA PHE A 161 3.80 -6.05 -16.25
C PHE A 161 4.95 -6.14 -17.27
N PRO A 162 5.16 -7.32 -17.92
CA PRO A 162 6.33 -7.57 -18.76
C PRO A 162 6.44 -6.61 -19.95
N ASP A 163 5.32 -6.32 -20.58
CA ASP A 163 5.22 -5.44 -21.75
C ASP A 163 5.53 -3.97 -21.43
N LEU A 164 5.46 -3.58 -20.15
CA LEU A 164 5.69 -2.21 -19.69
C LEU A 164 6.94 -2.06 -18.82
N GLN A 165 7.69 -3.14 -18.60
CA GLN A 165 8.85 -3.17 -17.70
C GLN A 165 8.55 -2.50 -16.36
N THR A 166 7.38 -2.81 -15.78
CA THR A 166 6.88 -2.17 -14.57
C THR A 166 6.52 -3.23 -13.52
N VAL A 167 6.80 -2.95 -12.25
CA VAL A 167 6.36 -3.75 -11.11
C VAL A 167 5.41 -2.93 -10.22
N HIS A 168 4.43 -3.59 -9.60
CA HIS A 168 3.71 -3.07 -8.43
C HIS A 168 4.11 -3.91 -7.23
N GLY A 169 4.78 -3.31 -6.26
CA GLY A 169 5.37 -4.05 -5.16
C GLY A 169 4.51 -4.10 -3.89
N GLY A 170 3.32 -3.44 -3.90
CA GLY A 170 2.60 -3.25 -2.65
C GLY A 170 3.52 -2.66 -1.58
N ASP A 171 3.33 -3.06 -0.35
CA ASP A 171 4.09 -2.55 0.79
C ASP A 171 5.51 -3.13 0.93
N LEU A 172 5.94 -3.94 -0.02
CA LEU A 172 7.37 -4.24 -0.18
C LEU A 172 8.16 -3.03 -0.69
N LEU A 173 7.50 -2.05 -1.31
CA LEU A 173 8.09 -0.82 -1.84
C LEU A 173 7.44 0.39 -1.19
N HIS A 174 8.26 1.26 -0.61
CA HIS A 174 7.83 2.48 0.05
C HIS A 174 8.73 3.67 -0.28
N THR A 175 8.17 4.87 -0.25
CA THR A 175 8.93 6.12 -0.21
C THR A 175 9.04 6.71 1.21
N ILE A 176 8.47 6.02 2.20
CA ILE A 176 8.45 6.39 3.63
C ILE A 176 9.05 5.26 4.47
N ALA A 177 9.22 5.46 5.79
CA ALA A 177 9.66 4.41 6.70
C ALA A 177 8.73 3.20 6.64
N PRO A 178 9.25 1.99 6.40
CA PRO A 178 8.44 0.81 6.17
C PRO A 178 7.79 0.31 7.46
N PHE A 179 6.65 -0.36 7.34
CA PHE A 179 6.06 -1.15 8.42
C PHE A 179 6.40 -2.63 8.21
N ILE A 180 6.98 -3.29 9.23
CA ILE A 180 7.25 -4.73 9.22
C ILE A 180 6.23 -5.39 10.15
N ASP A 181 5.29 -6.12 9.57
CA ASP A 181 4.25 -6.81 10.33
C ASP A 181 4.73 -8.18 10.82
N TYR A 182 5.51 -8.17 11.90
CA TYR A 182 6.01 -9.40 12.52
C TYR A 182 4.89 -10.33 13.01
N ALA A 183 3.72 -9.78 13.36
CA ALA A 183 2.57 -10.58 13.80
C ALA A 183 2.02 -11.45 12.68
N ASN A 184 2.14 -10.99 11.44
CA ASN A 184 1.76 -11.72 10.22
C ASN A 184 2.98 -12.18 9.41
N GLY A 185 4.08 -12.50 10.10
CA GLY A 185 5.26 -13.15 9.54
C GLY A 185 6.15 -12.26 8.68
N GLY A 186 6.03 -10.94 8.80
CA GLY A 186 6.99 -9.99 8.24
C GLY A 186 8.41 -10.26 8.76
N SER A 187 9.43 -9.79 8.04
CA SER A 187 10.84 -10.04 8.37
C SER A 187 11.74 -9.01 7.73
N SER A 188 12.52 -8.29 8.52
CA SER A 188 13.50 -7.36 8.00
C SER A 188 14.58 -8.05 7.15
N LYS A 189 15.01 -9.25 7.57
CA LYS A 189 15.95 -10.10 6.81
C LYS A 189 15.33 -10.60 5.51
N GLY A 190 14.12 -11.14 5.61
CA GLY A 190 13.37 -11.58 4.44
C GLY A 190 13.17 -10.46 3.44
N TRP A 191 12.86 -9.25 3.92
CA TRP A 191 12.61 -8.09 3.05
C TRP A 191 13.80 -7.77 2.15
N VAL A 192 15.02 -7.67 2.70
CA VAL A 192 16.23 -7.42 1.89
C VAL A 192 16.42 -8.52 0.84
N SER A 193 16.21 -9.78 1.21
CA SER A 193 16.28 -10.91 0.27
C SER A 193 15.23 -10.81 -0.83
N THR A 194 13.98 -10.49 -0.46
CA THR A 194 12.86 -10.31 -1.39
C THR A 194 13.11 -9.15 -2.34
N MET A 195 13.67 -8.03 -1.85
CA MET A 195 14.06 -6.90 -2.70
C MET A 195 15.13 -7.29 -3.73
N ASN A 196 16.10 -8.13 -3.37
CA ASN A 196 17.08 -8.65 -4.33
C ASN A 196 16.41 -9.49 -5.42
N ASN A 197 15.38 -10.28 -5.07
CA ASN A 197 14.61 -11.05 -6.03
C ASN A 197 13.78 -10.14 -6.95
N ILE A 198 13.13 -9.08 -6.41
CA ILE A 198 12.44 -8.06 -7.23
C ILE A 198 13.41 -7.41 -8.21
N LEU A 199 14.62 -7.04 -7.76
CA LEU A 199 15.65 -6.43 -8.59
C LEU A 199 16.24 -7.38 -9.66
N SER A 200 15.93 -8.67 -9.63
CA SER A 200 16.26 -9.60 -10.72
C SER A 200 15.29 -9.52 -11.92
N LEU A 201 14.12 -8.91 -11.75
CA LEU A 201 13.20 -8.64 -12.85
C LEU A 201 13.71 -7.52 -13.74
N ASP A 202 13.32 -7.54 -15.01
CA ASP A 202 13.63 -6.49 -15.97
C ASP A 202 12.55 -5.40 -15.90
N PHE A 203 12.77 -4.37 -15.07
CA PHE A 203 11.87 -3.21 -14.93
C PHE A 203 12.65 -1.91 -14.83
N ASP A 204 12.03 -0.82 -15.25
CA ASP A 204 12.53 0.55 -15.09
C ASP A 204 11.65 1.37 -14.11
N THR A 205 10.40 0.97 -13.92
CA THR A 205 9.37 1.68 -13.17
C THR A 205 8.76 0.76 -12.09
N ALA A 206 8.48 1.32 -10.91
CA ALA A 206 7.87 0.60 -9.81
C ALA A 206 6.75 1.42 -9.16
N ILE A 207 5.59 0.81 -8.94
CA ILE A 207 4.49 1.38 -8.18
C ILE A 207 4.62 0.86 -6.74
N PRO A 208 4.90 1.73 -5.75
CA PRO A 208 4.95 1.33 -4.35
C PRO A 208 3.54 1.18 -3.77
N GLY A 209 3.42 0.51 -2.63
CA GLY A 209 2.17 0.47 -1.88
C GLY A 209 1.74 1.85 -1.39
N HIS A 210 2.70 2.68 -1.00
CA HIS A 210 2.45 4.06 -0.57
C HIS A 210 3.49 5.03 -1.15
N GLY A 211 3.03 6.20 -1.58
CA GLY A 211 3.87 7.27 -2.11
C GLY A 211 3.91 7.32 -3.63
N ALA A 212 4.85 8.10 -4.15
CA ALA A 212 4.99 8.34 -5.59
C ALA A 212 5.60 7.14 -6.32
N VAL A 213 5.31 7.00 -7.62
CA VAL A 213 5.94 6.04 -8.51
C VAL A 213 7.47 6.19 -8.45
N MET A 214 8.16 5.07 -8.40
CA MET A 214 9.59 4.94 -8.20
C MET A 214 10.29 4.50 -9.50
N SER A 215 11.53 4.94 -9.68
CA SER A 215 12.45 4.35 -10.65
C SER A 215 13.11 3.09 -10.06
N ARG A 216 13.73 2.28 -10.92
CA ARG A 216 14.58 1.17 -10.47
C ARG A 216 15.69 1.63 -9.51
N SER A 217 16.28 2.81 -9.73
CA SER A 217 17.31 3.37 -8.84
C SER A 217 16.77 3.69 -7.45
N ASP A 218 15.52 4.15 -7.34
CA ASP A 218 14.87 4.41 -6.04
C ASP A 218 14.63 3.09 -5.29
N VAL A 219 14.25 2.02 -6.01
CA VAL A 219 14.10 0.67 -5.42
C VAL A 219 15.45 0.14 -4.89
N ILE A 220 16.54 0.36 -5.63
CA ILE A 220 17.90 0.03 -5.16
C ILE A 220 18.25 0.85 -3.91
N ALA A 221 17.96 2.14 -3.91
CA ALA A 221 18.21 3.01 -2.76
C ALA A 221 17.42 2.56 -1.53
N PHE A 222 16.13 2.25 -1.67
CA PHE A 222 15.28 1.75 -0.60
C PHE A 222 15.83 0.43 -0.03
N ARG A 223 16.20 -0.53 -0.89
CA ARG A 223 16.85 -1.80 -0.49
C ARG A 223 18.12 -1.55 0.33
N ASN A 224 18.97 -0.62 -0.11
CA ASN A 224 20.22 -0.31 0.58
C ASN A 224 19.96 0.34 1.94
N GLN A 225 18.93 1.17 2.06
CA GLN A 225 18.51 1.76 3.34
C GLN A 225 17.97 0.69 4.31
N MET A 226 17.21 -0.29 3.83
CA MET A 226 16.78 -1.43 4.64
C MET A 226 17.98 -2.21 5.18
N GLU A 227 19.01 -2.43 4.38
CA GLU A 227 20.25 -3.08 4.83
C GLU A 227 21.00 -2.21 5.85
N ALA A 228 21.13 -0.91 5.62
CA ALA A 228 21.78 0.02 6.53
C ALA A 228 21.09 0.06 7.91
N VAL A 229 19.77 0.11 7.94
CA VAL A 229 19.00 0.06 9.19
C VAL A 229 19.17 -1.28 9.91
N ARG A 230 19.25 -2.39 9.18
CA ARG A 230 19.54 -3.71 9.75
C ARG A 230 20.94 -3.78 10.37
N GLN A 231 21.95 -3.22 9.68
CA GLN A 231 23.31 -3.15 10.21
C GLN A 231 23.35 -2.26 11.46
N ARG A 232 22.69 -1.10 11.44
CA ARG A 232 22.59 -0.22 12.60
C ARG A 232 21.99 -0.93 13.81
N MET A 233 20.89 -1.67 13.64
CA MET A 233 20.29 -2.46 14.70
C MET A 233 21.27 -3.51 15.27
N ALA A 234 22.02 -4.20 14.41
CA ALA A 234 23.05 -5.16 14.83
C ALA A 234 24.13 -4.51 15.72
N ASP A 235 24.58 -3.31 15.35
CA ASP A 235 25.64 -2.59 16.07
C ASP A 235 25.13 -2.10 17.44
N LEU A 236 23.89 -1.61 17.52
CA LEU A 236 23.23 -1.25 18.76
C LEU A 236 23.16 -2.46 19.70
N ILE A 237 22.71 -3.62 19.22
CA ILE A 237 22.62 -4.86 20.00
C ILE A 237 24.00 -5.31 20.47
N ARG A 238 25.02 -5.29 19.62
CA ARG A 238 26.41 -5.67 19.99
C ARG A 238 26.99 -4.75 21.05
N SER A 239 26.62 -3.46 21.04
CA SER A 239 27.04 -2.50 22.08
C SER A 239 26.30 -2.67 23.41
N GLY A 240 25.37 -3.62 23.50
CA GLY A 240 24.58 -3.87 24.71
C GLY A 240 23.37 -2.96 24.87
N MET A 241 22.92 -2.30 23.80
CA MET A 241 21.70 -1.47 23.83
C MET A 241 20.49 -2.34 24.18
N PRO A 242 19.72 -2.00 25.22
CA PRO A 242 18.50 -2.72 25.53
C PRO A 242 17.40 -2.46 24.48
N ARG A 243 16.52 -3.44 24.31
CA ARG A 243 15.39 -3.38 23.35
C ARG A 243 14.53 -2.12 23.52
N THR A 244 14.29 -1.70 24.77
CA THR A 244 13.48 -0.52 25.09
C THR A 244 14.06 0.79 24.55
N ASP A 245 15.38 0.86 24.38
CA ASP A 245 16.10 2.08 24.04
C ASP A 245 16.52 2.10 22.55
N ALA A 246 16.33 0.98 21.84
CA ALA A 246 16.76 0.84 20.44
C ALA A 246 16.06 1.86 19.52
N SER A 247 14.79 2.18 19.78
CA SER A 247 14.01 3.14 19.01
C SER A 247 14.62 4.55 19.01
N GLU A 248 15.24 4.98 20.13
CA GLU A 248 15.85 6.32 20.24
C GLU A 248 17.12 6.49 19.42
N ARG A 249 17.76 5.38 19.04
CA ARG A 249 19.08 5.36 18.42
C ARG A 249 19.12 4.78 17.01
N ILE A 250 18.00 4.29 16.49
CA ILE A 250 17.95 3.62 15.19
C ILE A 250 18.05 4.59 14.00
N GLN A 251 17.50 5.81 14.13
CA GLN A 251 17.55 6.81 13.10
C GLN A 251 19.00 7.23 12.82
N THR A 252 19.36 7.33 11.54
CA THR A 252 20.64 7.87 11.07
C THR A 252 20.42 8.93 10.01
N GLU A 253 21.40 9.80 9.79
CA GLU A 253 21.36 10.85 8.76
C GLU A 253 21.37 10.28 7.33
N GLU A 254 21.79 9.04 7.17
CA GLU A 254 21.92 8.35 5.88
C GLU A 254 20.57 7.86 5.32
N LEU A 255 19.51 7.86 6.17
CA LEU A 255 18.19 7.40 5.76
C LEU A 255 17.41 8.55 5.13
N SER A 256 16.88 8.32 3.92
CA SER A 256 16.03 9.30 3.23
C SER A 256 14.61 9.41 3.82
N TRP A 257 14.18 8.41 4.56
CA TRP A 257 12.91 8.45 5.28
C TRP A 257 13.09 8.90 6.73
N THR A 258 12.08 9.56 7.30
CA THR A 258 12.03 9.91 8.74
C THR A 258 11.27 8.82 9.50
N MET A 259 11.87 8.33 10.58
CA MET A 259 11.23 7.38 11.50
C MET A 259 10.47 8.17 12.56
N ALA A 260 9.25 8.61 12.24
CA ALA A 260 8.42 9.35 13.20
C ALA A 260 8.18 8.53 14.47
N PRO A 261 8.34 9.11 15.69
CA PRO A 261 8.16 8.39 16.95
C PRO A 261 6.78 7.74 17.12
N ASP A 262 5.75 8.31 16.52
CA ASP A 262 4.37 7.83 16.49
C ASP A 262 4.05 7.00 15.23
N GLY A 263 5.02 6.82 14.33
CA GLY A 263 4.87 6.03 13.10
C GLY A 263 4.86 4.52 13.36
N LEU A 264 4.27 3.77 12.44
CA LEU A 264 4.12 2.30 12.55
C LEU A 264 5.47 1.58 12.69
N PHE A 265 6.53 2.05 12.00
CA PHE A 265 7.86 1.45 12.13
C PHE A 265 8.33 1.50 13.60
N MET A 266 8.28 2.67 14.23
CA MET A 266 8.75 2.86 15.59
C MET A 266 7.86 2.15 16.61
N GLN A 267 6.54 2.22 16.44
CA GLN A 267 5.57 1.69 17.41
C GLN A 267 5.42 0.17 17.34
N ARG A 268 5.46 -0.41 16.13
CA ARG A 268 5.10 -1.81 15.90
C ARG A 268 6.24 -2.66 15.34
N SER A 269 7.12 -2.09 14.50
CA SER A 269 8.17 -2.89 13.86
C SER A 269 9.41 -3.05 14.75
N ILE A 270 9.84 -1.99 15.47
CA ILE A 270 11.10 -2.00 16.25
C ILE A 270 11.21 -3.17 17.23
N PRO A 271 10.20 -3.54 18.02
CA PRO A 271 10.33 -4.66 18.95
C PRO A 271 10.67 -5.99 18.27
N GLY A 272 9.94 -6.34 17.22
CA GLY A 272 10.18 -7.56 16.45
C GLY A 272 11.47 -7.49 15.63
N PHE A 273 11.83 -6.30 15.14
CA PHE A 273 13.07 -6.08 14.43
C PHE A 273 14.29 -6.28 15.33
N TYR A 274 14.24 -5.77 16.56
CA TYR A 274 15.28 -6.01 17.56
C TYR A 274 15.42 -7.52 17.87
N ASP A 275 14.31 -8.20 18.13
CA ASP A 275 14.30 -9.62 18.49
C ASP A 275 14.84 -10.49 17.33
N GLU A 276 14.39 -10.24 16.09
CA GLU A 276 14.90 -10.91 14.89
C GLU A 276 16.41 -10.71 14.76
N LYS A 277 16.87 -9.47 14.94
CA LYS A 277 18.27 -9.14 14.76
C LYS A 277 19.15 -9.65 15.90
N ALA A 278 18.65 -9.65 17.14
CA ALA A 278 19.33 -10.24 18.29
C ALA A 278 19.59 -11.74 18.09
N ALA A 279 18.58 -12.47 17.61
CA ALA A 279 18.74 -13.89 17.28
C ALA A 279 19.80 -14.12 16.18
N GLU A 280 19.86 -13.24 15.15
CA GLU A 280 20.89 -13.34 14.08
C GLU A 280 22.32 -13.12 14.59
N VAL A 281 22.52 -12.24 15.57
CA VAL A 281 23.86 -11.93 16.14
C VAL A 281 24.23 -12.78 17.34
N GLY A 282 23.38 -13.76 17.70
CA GLY A 282 23.65 -14.72 18.78
C GLY A 282 23.45 -14.16 20.18
N ARG A 283 22.49 -13.27 20.36
CA ARG A 283 22.15 -12.62 21.63
C ARG A 283 20.67 -12.75 21.98
#